data_0f027512e0fb0c3ea812e516d1745ca2
#
_entry.id   0f027512e0fb0c3ea812e516d1745ca2
#
_cell.length_a   1.000
_cell.length_b   1.000
_cell.length_c   1.000
_cell.angle_alpha   90.00
_cell.angle_beta   90.00
_cell.angle_gamma   90.00
#
_symmetry.space_group_name_H-M   'P 1'
#
loop_
_entity.id
_entity.type
_entity.pdbx_description
1 polymer ?
#
loop_
_entity_poly.entity_id
_entity_poly.type
_entity_poly.pdbx_seq_one_letter_code
_entity_poly.pdbx_strand_id
1 'polypeptide(L)'
;KLHKKEIIRLEYDEVAELLDYVEHGGEKMSGMKKVYFEKNKVRNLALFTLLLGTGIRVSECVGLDVEDVDFKNNRIRIIRKGGKEDFVYFGDEVAEALFNYMEQRKHIVTKEGHEHALFLSAQKRRICVQSVENLVTDCASQITSIKHITPHKLRSTYGTSLYRETSDIYLVAEVLGHNDVNTTRKHYAALGEDRKRMAAKAVSLRKEK
;
A
#
# COMPACT_ATOMS: atom_id res chain seq x y z
N LYS A 1 -23.27 21.14 -13.23
CA LYS A 1 -23.13 19.67 -13.03
C LYS A 1 -21.74 19.42 -12.47
N LEU A 2 -21.66 19.10 -11.18
CA LEU A 2 -20.42 18.62 -10.54
C LEU A 2 -20.09 17.26 -11.17
N HIS A 3 -19.09 17.22 -12.02
CA HIS A 3 -18.51 15.95 -12.44
C HIS A 3 -17.95 15.26 -11.19
N LYS A 4 -18.63 14.22 -10.70
CA LYS A 4 -18.06 13.31 -9.69
C LYS A 4 -16.79 12.74 -10.28
N LYS A 5 -15.64 13.18 -9.80
CA LYS A 5 -14.36 12.64 -10.22
C LYS A 5 -14.30 11.20 -9.71
N GLU A 6 -14.34 10.25 -10.61
CA GLU A 6 -14.22 8.83 -10.26
C GLU A 6 -12.86 8.57 -9.60
N ILE A 7 -12.88 7.87 -8.47
CA ILE A 7 -11.64 7.53 -7.77
C ILE A 7 -10.97 6.39 -8.53
N ILE A 8 -9.84 6.70 -9.18
CA ILE A 8 -9.02 5.67 -9.82
C ILE A 8 -8.35 4.87 -8.71
N ARG A 9 -8.63 3.57 -8.66
CA ARG A 9 -8.09 2.59 -7.71
C ARG A 9 -8.02 1.22 -8.36
N LEU A 10 -7.33 0.31 -7.71
CA LEU A 10 -7.40 -1.11 -8.04
C LEU A 10 -8.62 -1.73 -7.35
N GLU A 11 -9.28 -2.65 -8.05
CA GLU A 11 -10.28 -3.52 -7.44
C GLU A 11 -9.56 -4.74 -6.81
N TYR A 12 -10.31 -5.57 -6.09
CA TYR A 12 -9.72 -6.67 -5.29
C TYR A 12 -8.96 -7.69 -6.13
N ASP A 13 -9.50 -8.06 -7.28
CA ASP A 13 -8.86 -8.95 -8.26
C ASP A 13 -7.60 -8.33 -8.88
N GLU A 14 -7.63 -7.04 -9.21
CA GLU A 14 -6.47 -6.32 -9.72
C GLU A 14 -5.34 -6.20 -8.67
N VAL A 15 -5.67 -6.12 -7.38
CA VAL A 15 -4.67 -6.14 -6.30
C VAL A 15 -3.99 -7.50 -6.24
N ALA A 16 -4.77 -8.59 -6.29
CA ALA A 16 -4.24 -9.95 -6.30
C ALA A 16 -3.34 -10.21 -7.52
N GLU A 17 -3.77 -9.79 -8.71
CA GLU A 17 -2.98 -9.89 -9.94
C GLU A 17 -1.68 -9.08 -9.87
N LEU A 18 -1.72 -7.88 -9.26
CA LEU A 18 -0.53 -7.04 -9.09
C LEU A 18 0.49 -7.71 -8.17
N LEU A 19 0.06 -8.25 -7.04
CA LEU A 19 0.95 -8.94 -6.11
C LEU A 19 1.50 -10.23 -6.74
N ASP A 20 0.69 -11.00 -7.44
CA ASP A 20 1.14 -12.19 -8.19
C ASP A 20 2.19 -11.81 -9.25
N TYR A 21 1.96 -10.74 -10.00
CA TYR A 21 2.95 -10.25 -10.95
C TYR A 21 4.26 -9.83 -10.27
N VAL A 22 4.21 -9.14 -9.15
CA VAL A 22 5.41 -8.72 -8.41
C VAL A 22 6.21 -9.92 -7.91
N GLU A 23 5.54 -11.03 -7.59
CA GLU A 23 6.15 -12.24 -7.08
C GLU A 23 6.62 -13.19 -8.20
N HIS A 24 5.81 -13.39 -9.24
CA HIS A 24 6.00 -14.42 -10.27
C HIS A 24 6.23 -13.91 -11.69
N GLY A 25 6.05 -12.61 -11.94
CA GLY A 25 6.17 -12.03 -13.28
C GLY A 25 7.50 -12.29 -13.99
N GLY A 26 8.55 -12.57 -13.24
CA GLY A 26 9.88 -12.94 -13.76
C GLY A 26 9.92 -14.24 -14.57
N GLU A 27 8.95 -15.14 -14.38
CA GLU A 27 8.88 -16.41 -15.12
C GLU A 27 8.71 -16.20 -16.62
N LYS A 28 8.02 -15.13 -17.02
CA LYS A 28 7.80 -14.75 -18.43
C LYS A 28 8.90 -13.86 -19.01
N MET A 29 9.94 -13.56 -18.23
CA MET A 29 11.05 -12.68 -18.61
C MET A 29 12.29 -13.51 -19.02
N SER A 30 13.21 -12.88 -19.77
CA SER A 30 14.49 -13.46 -20.15
C SER A 30 15.63 -12.46 -20.01
N GLY A 31 16.86 -12.96 -20.06
CA GLY A 31 18.08 -12.13 -20.04
C GLY A 31 18.19 -11.25 -18.79
N MET A 32 18.79 -10.08 -18.95
CA MET A 32 19.05 -9.14 -17.85
C MET A 32 17.81 -8.66 -17.11
N LYS A 33 16.66 -8.59 -17.81
CA LYS A 33 15.40 -8.21 -17.17
C LYS A 33 14.98 -9.20 -16.10
N LYS A 34 15.09 -10.50 -16.40
CA LYS A 34 14.80 -11.58 -15.44
C LYS A 34 15.73 -11.50 -14.24
N VAL A 35 17.03 -11.36 -14.47
CA VAL A 35 18.03 -11.24 -13.39
C VAL A 35 17.71 -10.06 -12.47
N TYR A 36 17.38 -8.91 -13.05
CA TYR A 36 17.01 -7.72 -12.28
C TYR A 36 15.71 -7.94 -11.48
N PHE A 37 14.71 -8.54 -12.09
CA PHE A 37 13.44 -8.87 -11.44
C PHE A 37 13.66 -9.79 -10.24
N GLU A 38 14.30 -10.94 -10.44
CA GLU A 38 14.55 -11.95 -9.40
C GLU A 38 15.36 -11.38 -8.22
N LYS A 39 16.33 -10.52 -8.50
CA LYS A 39 17.14 -9.85 -7.47
C LYS A 39 16.33 -8.92 -6.58
N ASN A 40 15.27 -8.31 -7.11
CA ASN A 40 14.52 -7.26 -6.42
C ASN A 40 13.12 -7.72 -5.99
N LYS A 41 12.64 -8.91 -6.39
CA LYS A 41 11.25 -9.32 -6.17
C LYS A 41 10.85 -9.35 -4.70
N VAL A 42 11.70 -9.84 -3.80
CA VAL A 42 11.40 -9.92 -2.36
C VAL A 42 11.23 -8.51 -1.77
N ARG A 43 12.14 -7.59 -2.14
CA ARG A 43 12.00 -6.16 -1.76
C ARG A 43 10.73 -5.55 -2.32
N ASN A 44 10.47 -5.80 -3.60
CA ASN A 44 9.31 -5.23 -4.28
C ASN A 44 8.01 -5.74 -3.65
N LEU A 45 7.92 -7.04 -3.37
CA LEU A 45 6.75 -7.62 -2.70
C LEU A 45 6.52 -6.96 -1.33
N ALA A 46 7.57 -6.85 -0.50
CA ALA A 46 7.46 -6.18 0.79
C ALA A 46 7.01 -4.71 0.67
N LEU A 47 7.49 -4.01 -0.36
CA LEU A 47 7.12 -2.61 -0.61
C LEU A 47 5.65 -2.49 -1.06
N PHE A 48 5.21 -3.34 -2.00
CA PHE A 48 3.82 -3.32 -2.48
C PHE A 48 2.82 -3.75 -1.40
N THR A 49 3.11 -4.83 -0.67
CA THR A 49 2.24 -5.28 0.43
C THR A 49 2.15 -4.24 1.53
N LEU A 50 3.26 -3.56 1.86
CA LEU A 50 3.24 -2.48 2.84
C LEU A 50 2.38 -1.29 2.38
N LEU A 51 2.53 -0.83 1.14
CA LEU A 51 1.74 0.28 0.60
C LEU A 51 0.25 -0.07 0.50
N LEU A 52 -0.09 -1.29 0.05
CA LEU A 52 -1.45 -1.78 -0.11
C LEU A 52 -2.11 -2.18 1.20
N GLY A 53 -1.34 -2.69 2.17
CA GLY A 53 -1.86 -3.19 3.45
C GLY A 53 -1.91 -2.15 4.57
N THR A 54 -1.30 -0.96 4.36
CA THR A 54 -1.26 0.10 5.37
C THR A 54 -1.72 1.46 4.87
N GLY A 55 -1.66 1.68 3.57
CA GLY A 55 -2.00 2.96 2.97
C GLY A 55 -1.08 4.11 3.36
N ILE A 56 0.13 3.88 3.85
CA ILE A 56 1.11 4.95 4.14
C ILE A 56 1.47 5.73 2.87
N ARG A 57 1.95 6.96 3.04
CA ARG A 57 2.44 7.75 1.91
C ARG A 57 3.77 7.20 1.40
N VAL A 58 4.02 7.35 0.10
CA VAL A 58 5.31 6.92 -0.50
C VAL A 58 6.51 7.57 0.19
N SER A 59 6.40 8.84 0.59
CA SER A 59 7.44 9.55 1.33
C SER A 59 7.68 8.96 2.74
N GLU A 60 6.62 8.51 3.42
CA GLU A 60 6.70 7.81 4.68
C GLU A 60 7.37 6.44 4.48
N CYS A 61 6.98 5.70 3.45
CA CYS A 61 7.54 4.39 3.10
C CYS A 61 9.05 4.45 2.83
N VAL A 62 9.52 5.36 1.99
CA VAL A 62 10.95 5.48 1.66
C VAL A 62 11.78 6.03 2.82
N GLY A 63 11.13 6.72 3.77
CA GLY A 63 11.75 7.25 4.98
C GLY A 63 12.00 6.22 6.07
N LEU A 64 11.37 5.03 6.00
CA LEU A 64 11.50 4.00 7.03
C LEU A 64 12.94 3.51 7.20
N ASP A 65 13.30 3.34 8.46
CA ASP A 65 14.50 2.64 8.89
C ASP A 65 14.18 1.19 9.31
N VAL A 66 15.21 0.35 9.38
CA VAL A 66 15.07 -1.05 9.83
C VAL A 66 14.48 -1.12 11.23
N GLU A 67 14.87 -0.19 12.08
CA GLU A 67 14.47 -0.07 13.49
C GLU A 67 13.02 0.42 13.66
N ASP A 68 12.40 0.94 12.59
CA ASP A 68 11.01 1.39 12.63
C ASP A 68 10.01 0.22 12.58
N VAL A 69 10.46 -0.98 12.23
CA VAL A 69 9.59 -2.16 12.11
C VAL A 69 9.53 -2.92 13.44
N ASP A 70 8.36 -2.96 14.06
CA ASP A 70 8.08 -3.67 15.31
C ASP A 70 7.19 -4.90 15.02
N PHE A 71 7.82 -6.05 14.76
CA PHE A 71 7.10 -7.31 14.51
C PHE A 71 6.36 -7.85 15.75
N LYS A 72 6.81 -7.49 16.96
CA LYS A 72 6.14 -7.95 18.19
C LYS A 72 4.72 -7.39 18.29
N ASN A 73 4.54 -6.15 17.82
CA ASN A 73 3.26 -5.44 17.87
C ASN A 73 2.63 -5.27 16.49
N ASN A 74 3.19 -5.85 15.43
CA ASN A 74 2.75 -5.74 14.05
C ASN A 74 2.50 -4.29 13.62
N ARG A 75 3.50 -3.41 13.82
CA ARG A 75 3.41 -1.99 13.50
C ARG A 75 4.72 -1.43 12.96
N ILE A 76 4.60 -0.32 12.25
CA ILE A 76 5.74 0.52 11.87
C ILE A 76 5.60 1.89 12.50
N ARG A 77 6.74 2.49 12.87
CA ARG A 77 6.83 3.89 13.25
C ARG A 77 7.06 4.73 12.01
N ILE A 78 6.24 5.74 11.82
CA ILE A 78 6.35 6.66 10.68
C ILE A 78 6.42 8.11 11.18
N ILE A 79 6.98 8.97 10.34
CA ILE A 79 6.99 10.42 10.60
C ILE A 79 6.01 11.06 9.63
N ARG A 80 4.92 11.58 10.16
CA ARG A 80 3.89 12.31 9.41
C ARG A 80 4.37 13.71 9.01
N LYS A 81 3.63 14.33 8.10
CA LYS A 81 3.87 15.74 7.73
C LYS A 81 3.90 16.63 8.99
N GLY A 82 4.94 17.44 9.14
CA GLY A 82 5.18 18.29 10.29
C GLY A 82 6.02 17.65 11.40
N GLY A 83 6.64 16.46 11.14
CA GLY A 83 7.55 15.81 12.08
C GLY A 83 6.87 15.02 13.21
N LYS A 84 5.54 14.85 13.17
CA LYS A 84 4.82 14.07 14.18
C LYS A 84 5.05 12.58 13.97
N GLU A 85 5.53 11.89 15.00
CA GLU A 85 5.61 10.43 15.02
C GLU A 85 4.22 9.81 15.16
N ASP A 86 4.02 8.69 14.47
CA ASP A 86 2.79 7.93 14.49
C ASP A 86 3.10 6.44 14.28
N PHE A 87 2.20 5.56 14.71
CA PHE A 87 2.29 4.13 14.50
C PHE A 87 1.21 3.67 13.53
N VAL A 88 1.60 2.87 12.55
CA VAL A 88 0.68 2.24 11.61
C VAL A 88 0.79 0.73 11.78
N TYR A 89 -0.35 0.08 12.00
CA TYR A 89 -0.44 -1.37 12.20
C TYR A 89 -0.59 -2.08 10.86
N PHE A 90 -0.09 -3.30 10.78
CA PHE A 90 -0.16 -4.12 9.58
C PHE A 90 -0.60 -5.55 9.91
N GLY A 91 -1.19 -6.22 8.92
CA GLY A 91 -1.62 -7.61 9.01
C GLY A 91 -0.51 -8.62 8.70
N ASP A 92 -0.85 -9.90 8.80
CA ASP A 92 0.09 -11.02 8.69
C ASP A 92 0.79 -11.08 7.33
N GLU A 93 0.09 -10.80 6.24
CA GLU A 93 0.67 -10.81 4.88
C GLU A 93 1.78 -9.76 4.74
N VAL A 94 1.57 -8.57 5.29
CA VAL A 94 2.59 -7.51 5.32
C VAL A 94 3.75 -7.91 6.23
N ALA A 95 3.45 -8.52 7.39
CA ALA A 95 4.46 -9.00 8.33
C ALA A 95 5.37 -10.03 7.68
N GLU A 96 4.81 -11.01 6.98
CA GLU A 96 5.55 -12.06 6.28
C GLU A 96 6.45 -11.48 5.18
N ALA A 97 5.90 -10.61 4.32
CA ALA A 97 6.66 -10.00 3.24
C ALA A 97 7.80 -9.10 3.76
N LEU A 98 7.54 -8.31 4.82
CA LEU A 98 8.58 -7.50 5.46
C LEU A 98 9.65 -8.37 6.11
N PHE A 99 9.26 -9.43 6.82
CA PHE A 99 10.20 -10.35 7.45
C PHE A 99 11.15 -10.99 6.43
N ASN A 100 10.59 -11.55 5.35
CA ASN A 100 11.37 -12.18 4.28
C ASN A 100 12.34 -11.19 3.63
N TYR A 101 11.89 -9.95 3.39
CA TYR A 101 12.78 -8.93 2.86
C TYR A 101 13.86 -8.53 3.85
N MET A 102 13.54 -8.34 5.13
CA MET A 102 14.51 -7.95 6.15
C MET A 102 15.58 -9.03 6.38
N GLU A 103 15.22 -10.32 6.30
CA GLU A 103 16.20 -11.40 6.32
C GLU A 103 17.18 -11.31 5.12
N GLN A 104 16.66 -11.08 3.92
CA GLN A 104 17.51 -10.86 2.75
C GLN A 104 18.38 -9.60 2.89
N ARG A 105 17.80 -8.52 3.44
CA ARG A 105 18.46 -7.24 3.60
C ARG A 105 19.67 -7.30 4.54
N LYS A 106 19.66 -8.13 5.58
CA LYS A 106 20.78 -8.32 6.52
C LYS A 106 22.09 -8.70 5.81
N HIS A 107 22.00 -9.34 4.66
CA HIS A 107 23.16 -9.77 3.86
C HIS A 107 23.60 -8.74 2.81
N ILE A 108 22.96 -7.59 2.74
CA ILE A 108 23.30 -6.55 1.77
C ILE A 108 24.23 -5.53 2.43
N VAL A 109 25.45 -5.43 1.91
CA VAL A 109 26.38 -4.35 2.27
C VAL A 109 25.87 -3.06 1.62
N THR A 110 25.43 -2.12 2.44
CA THR A 110 24.89 -0.83 2.00
C THR A 110 25.99 0.14 1.60
N LYS A 111 25.61 1.20 0.89
CA LYS A 111 26.46 2.36 0.74
C LYS A 111 26.50 3.15 2.05
N GLU A 112 27.65 3.77 2.32
CA GLU A 112 27.86 4.64 3.47
C GLU A 112 26.73 5.66 3.65
N GLY A 113 26.22 5.82 4.88
CA GLY A 113 25.09 6.69 5.24
C GLY A 113 23.71 6.12 4.91
N HIS A 114 23.61 4.85 4.49
CA HIS A 114 22.35 4.20 4.17
C HIS A 114 22.12 2.90 4.96
N GLU A 115 22.87 2.69 6.05
CA GLU A 115 22.87 1.46 6.85
C GLU A 115 21.51 1.18 7.50
N HIS A 116 20.84 2.23 7.95
CA HIS A 116 19.54 2.15 8.61
C HIS A 116 18.36 2.04 7.64
N ALA A 117 18.53 2.45 6.37
CA ALA A 117 17.42 2.48 5.42
C ALA A 117 16.74 1.11 5.29
N LEU A 118 15.42 1.04 5.51
CA LEU A 118 14.66 -0.20 5.34
C LEU A 118 14.72 -0.65 3.87
N PHE A 119 14.24 0.18 2.95
CA PHE A 119 14.21 -0.16 1.54
C PHE A 119 15.43 0.39 0.79
N LEU A 120 16.13 -0.53 0.12
CA LEU A 120 17.32 -0.21 -0.66
C LEU A 120 17.05 -0.25 -2.17
N SER A 121 17.65 0.70 -2.88
CA SER A 121 17.70 0.69 -4.34
C SER A 121 18.68 -0.37 -4.85
N ALA A 122 18.70 -0.62 -6.16
CA ALA A 122 19.68 -1.50 -6.79
C ALA A 122 21.14 -1.04 -6.55
N GLN A 123 21.34 0.25 -6.26
CA GLN A 123 22.63 0.85 -5.93
C GLN A 123 22.99 0.73 -4.43
N LYS A 124 22.19 0.01 -3.64
CA LYS A 124 22.38 -0.19 -2.19
C LYS A 124 22.31 1.10 -1.36
N ARG A 125 21.57 2.08 -1.84
CA ARG A 125 21.21 3.31 -1.14
C ARG A 125 19.73 3.27 -0.74
N ARG A 126 19.32 4.12 0.18
CA ARG A 126 17.89 4.33 0.47
C ARG A 126 17.14 4.54 -0.84
N ILE A 127 16.06 3.82 -1.04
CA ILE A 127 15.22 4.00 -2.23
C ILE A 127 14.58 5.40 -2.20
N CYS A 128 14.50 6.05 -3.35
CA CYS A 128 13.86 7.36 -3.43
C CYS A 128 12.41 7.25 -3.92
N VAL A 129 11.62 8.29 -3.67
CA VAL A 129 10.21 8.38 -4.07
C VAL A 129 10.03 8.08 -5.55
N GLN A 130 10.82 8.70 -6.42
CA GLN A 130 10.75 8.51 -7.88
C GLN A 130 10.95 7.05 -8.29
N SER A 131 11.88 6.34 -7.63
CA SER A 131 12.11 4.91 -7.92
C SER A 131 10.90 4.06 -7.56
N VAL A 132 10.21 4.38 -6.46
CA VAL A 132 8.99 3.69 -6.06
C VAL A 132 7.82 4.03 -7.00
N GLU A 133 7.67 5.29 -7.38
CA GLU A 133 6.65 5.73 -8.35
C GLU A 133 6.81 5.02 -9.68
N ASN A 134 8.02 4.97 -10.23
CA ASN A 134 8.31 4.25 -11.46
C ASN A 134 8.00 2.75 -11.32
N LEU A 135 8.47 2.13 -10.23
CA LEU A 135 8.23 0.72 -9.97
C LEU A 135 6.73 0.40 -9.91
N VAL A 136 5.95 1.21 -9.19
CA VAL A 136 4.49 1.02 -9.06
C VAL A 136 3.81 1.19 -10.42
N THR A 137 4.17 2.22 -11.18
CA THR A 137 3.59 2.48 -12.50
C THR A 137 3.94 1.36 -13.48
N ASP A 138 5.20 0.91 -13.50
CA ASP A 138 5.68 -0.15 -14.39
C ASP A 138 4.98 -1.49 -14.09
N CYS A 139 4.91 -1.90 -12.82
CA CYS A 139 4.24 -3.14 -12.44
C CYS A 139 2.73 -3.07 -12.71
N ALA A 140 2.07 -1.98 -12.37
CA ALA A 140 0.64 -1.82 -12.59
C ALA A 140 0.27 -1.78 -14.09
N SER A 141 1.14 -1.28 -14.96
CA SER A 141 0.93 -1.28 -16.41
C SER A 141 0.85 -2.69 -17.01
N GLN A 142 1.35 -3.71 -16.32
CA GLN A 142 1.26 -5.11 -16.72
C GLN A 142 -0.12 -5.72 -16.42
N ILE A 143 -0.85 -5.12 -15.47
CA ILE A 143 -2.16 -5.61 -15.01
C ILE A 143 -3.29 -4.82 -15.66
N THR A 144 -3.15 -3.51 -15.79
CA THR A 144 -4.17 -2.65 -16.38
C THR A 144 -3.56 -1.62 -17.32
N SER A 145 -4.08 -1.57 -18.55
CA SER A 145 -3.71 -0.55 -19.53
C SER A 145 -4.59 0.72 -19.46
N ILE A 146 -5.70 0.64 -18.74
CA ILE A 146 -6.71 1.70 -18.69
C ILE A 146 -6.47 2.65 -17.51
N LYS A 147 -5.93 2.12 -16.39
CA LYS A 147 -5.73 2.86 -15.15
C LYS A 147 -4.27 3.26 -14.99
N HIS A 148 -3.99 4.55 -14.84
CA HIS A 148 -2.67 5.01 -14.42
C HIS A 148 -2.55 4.92 -12.89
N ILE A 149 -1.88 3.87 -12.42
CA ILE A 149 -1.70 3.58 -10.99
C ILE A 149 -0.38 4.18 -10.48
N THR A 150 -0.47 4.89 -9.39
CA THR A 150 0.66 5.51 -8.68
C THR A 150 0.59 5.10 -7.19
N PRO A 151 1.62 5.33 -6.37
CA PRO A 151 1.55 5.06 -4.93
C PRO A 151 0.36 5.73 -4.24
N HIS A 152 -0.02 6.93 -4.70
CA HIS A 152 -1.23 7.59 -4.18
C HIS A 152 -2.50 6.81 -4.50
N LYS A 153 -2.55 6.13 -5.65
CA LYS A 153 -3.69 5.27 -6.02
C LYS A 153 -3.71 3.97 -5.22
N LEU A 154 -2.53 3.40 -4.87
CA LEU A 154 -2.46 2.26 -3.95
C LEU A 154 -3.01 2.65 -2.56
N ARG A 155 -2.67 3.83 -2.07
CA ARG A 155 -3.24 4.36 -0.84
C ARG A 155 -4.75 4.57 -0.93
N SER A 156 -5.27 5.05 -2.07
CA SER A 156 -6.72 5.17 -2.32
C SER A 156 -7.39 3.79 -2.39
N THR A 157 -6.70 2.79 -2.91
CA THR A 157 -7.15 1.38 -2.92
C THR A 157 -7.31 0.87 -1.50
N TYR A 158 -6.28 1.02 -0.66
CA TYR A 158 -6.35 0.64 0.76
C TYR A 158 -7.49 1.33 1.50
N GLY A 159 -7.59 2.66 1.39
CA GLY A 159 -8.65 3.41 2.06
C GLY A 159 -10.06 3.03 1.60
N THR A 160 -10.22 2.67 0.31
CA THR A 160 -11.49 2.15 -0.21
C THR A 160 -11.82 0.78 0.36
N SER A 161 -10.85 -0.14 0.39
CA SER A 161 -11.04 -1.47 0.97
C SER A 161 -11.38 -1.37 2.46
N LEU A 162 -10.62 -0.56 3.22
CA LEU A 162 -10.89 -0.34 4.64
C LEU A 162 -12.31 0.23 4.87
N TYR A 163 -12.75 1.18 4.04
CA TYR A 163 -14.09 1.73 4.15
C TYR A 163 -15.19 0.72 3.78
N ARG A 164 -14.96 -0.13 2.78
CA ARG A 164 -15.91 -1.20 2.41
C ARG A 164 -16.09 -2.20 3.56
N GLU A 165 -15.00 -2.60 4.21
CA GLU A 165 -15.01 -3.59 5.29
C GLU A 165 -15.59 -3.03 6.60
N THR A 166 -15.20 -1.80 6.97
CA THR A 166 -15.54 -1.24 8.29
C THR A 166 -16.77 -0.35 8.26
N SER A 167 -17.10 0.21 7.10
CA SER A 167 -18.10 1.26 6.94
C SER A 167 -17.84 2.52 7.81
N ASP A 168 -16.65 2.67 8.36
CA ASP A 168 -16.26 3.75 9.26
C ASP A 168 -15.32 4.74 8.56
N ILE A 169 -15.85 5.92 8.23
CA ILE A 169 -15.11 6.97 7.56
C ILE A 169 -14.10 7.67 8.51
N TYR A 170 -14.39 7.67 9.82
CA TYR A 170 -13.50 8.25 10.81
C TYR A 170 -12.27 7.38 11.01
N LEU A 171 -12.46 6.06 11.10
CA LEU A 171 -11.35 5.11 11.13
C LEU A 171 -10.48 5.25 9.88
N VAL A 172 -11.07 5.35 8.69
CA VAL A 172 -10.31 5.56 7.45
C VAL A 172 -9.50 6.86 7.50
N ALA A 173 -10.10 7.96 7.98
CA ALA A 173 -9.42 9.23 8.10
C ALA A 173 -8.25 9.16 9.10
N GLU A 174 -8.44 8.52 10.24
CA GLU A 174 -7.45 8.32 11.29
C GLU A 174 -6.27 7.49 10.77
N VAL A 175 -6.51 6.30 10.25
CA VAL A 175 -5.47 5.39 9.74
C VAL A 175 -4.68 6.04 8.60
N LEU A 176 -5.37 6.73 7.68
CA LEU A 176 -4.70 7.46 6.62
C LEU A 176 -4.01 8.75 7.12
N GLY A 177 -4.20 9.19 8.37
CA GLY A 177 -3.63 10.44 8.89
C GLY A 177 -4.11 11.66 8.10
N HIS A 178 -5.42 11.76 7.85
CA HIS A 178 -6.04 12.94 7.29
C HIS A 178 -6.45 13.89 8.41
N ASN A 179 -5.94 15.12 8.36
CA ASN A 179 -6.28 16.15 9.37
C ASN A 179 -7.75 16.61 9.29
N ASP A 180 -8.38 16.44 8.13
CA ASP A 180 -9.79 16.80 7.91
C ASP A 180 -10.56 15.58 7.36
N VAL A 181 -11.49 15.10 8.17
CA VAL A 181 -12.42 14.01 7.82
C VAL A 181 -13.28 14.37 6.60
N ASN A 182 -13.56 15.66 6.37
CA ASN A 182 -14.33 16.09 5.20
C ASN A 182 -13.60 15.77 3.89
N THR A 183 -12.28 15.81 3.88
CA THR A 183 -11.48 15.37 2.73
C THR A 183 -11.72 13.89 2.45
N THR A 184 -11.69 13.06 3.49
CA THR A 184 -11.98 11.62 3.39
C THR A 184 -13.42 11.39 2.95
N ARG A 185 -14.38 12.07 3.58
CA ARG A 185 -15.82 11.98 3.25
C ARG A 185 -16.10 12.33 1.78
N LYS A 186 -15.53 13.42 1.27
CA LYS A 186 -15.69 13.80 -0.15
C LYS A 186 -15.10 12.76 -1.07
N HIS A 187 -13.96 12.18 -0.71
CA HIS A 187 -13.25 11.18 -1.50
C HIS A 187 -14.04 9.86 -1.58
N TYR A 188 -14.68 9.44 -0.47
CA TYR A 188 -15.42 8.17 -0.41
C TYR A 188 -16.95 8.33 -0.53
N ALA A 189 -17.46 9.53 -0.74
CA ALA A 189 -18.92 9.80 -0.84
C ALA A 189 -19.60 9.02 -1.98
N ALA A 190 -18.87 8.70 -3.04
CA ALA A 190 -19.39 7.92 -4.17
C ALA A 190 -19.72 6.46 -3.81
N LEU A 191 -19.12 5.92 -2.72
CA LEU A 191 -19.38 4.57 -2.21
C LEU A 191 -20.64 4.53 -1.32
N GLY A 192 -21.25 5.69 -1.04
CA GLY A 192 -22.37 5.81 -0.11
C GLY A 192 -23.70 5.23 -0.63
N GLU A 193 -23.88 5.03 -1.93
CA GLU A 193 -25.12 4.46 -2.47
C GLU A 193 -25.28 2.97 -2.15
N ASP A 194 -24.18 2.22 -2.21
CA ASP A 194 -24.18 0.80 -1.85
C ASP A 194 -24.50 0.63 -0.35
N ARG A 195 -24.01 1.56 0.50
CA ARG A 195 -24.33 1.59 1.93
C ARG A 195 -25.80 1.87 2.20
N LYS A 196 -26.45 2.74 1.45
CA LYS A 196 -27.90 2.99 1.60
C LYS A 196 -28.71 1.75 1.27
N ARG A 197 -28.29 0.99 0.27
CA ARG A 197 -28.89 -0.31 -0.08
C ARG A 197 -28.68 -1.36 1.02
N MET A 198 -27.47 -1.42 1.59
CA MET A 198 -27.17 -2.30 2.72
C MET A 198 -27.96 -1.92 3.97
N ALA A 199 -28.04 -0.61 4.30
CA ALA A 199 -28.83 -0.12 5.42
C ALA A 199 -30.31 -0.44 5.28
N ALA A 200 -30.87 -0.34 4.08
CA ALA A 200 -32.26 -0.72 3.82
C ALA A 200 -32.54 -2.22 4.06
N LYS A 201 -31.54 -3.08 3.81
CA LYS A 201 -31.61 -4.54 4.07
C LYS A 201 -31.36 -4.90 5.53
N ALA A 202 -30.66 -4.06 6.29
CA ALA A 202 -30.30 -4.33 7.68
C ALA A 202 -31.48 -4.11 8.65
N VAL A 203 -32.52 -3.38 8.22
CA VAL A 203 -33.71 -3.14 9.03
C VAL A 203 -34.73 -4.24 8.72
N SER A 204 -34.84 -5.24 9.60
CA SER A 204 -35.90 -6.22 9.55
C SER A 204 -37.14 -5.69 10.29
N LEU A 205 -38.28 -5.59 9.59
CA LEU A 205 -39.54 -5.13 10.18
C LEU A 205 -40.25 -6.22 11.01
N ARG A 206 -39.90 -7.47 10.80
CA ARG A 206 -40.43 -8.61 11.55
C ARG A 206 -39.28 -9.55 11.90
N LYS A 207 -39.09 -9.83 13.20
CA LYS A 207 -38.20 -10.93 13.63
C LYS A 207 -38.94 -12.22 13.33
N GLU A 208 -38.31 -13.09 12.54
CA GLU A 208 -38.78 -14.48 12.47
C GLU A 208 -38.71 -15.08 13.87
N LYS A 209 -39.81 -15.72 14.27
CA LYS A 209 -39.96 -16.39 15.59
C LYS A 209 -39.11 -17.63 15.64
#